data_8f9924274c11ec7b425a3dea129ee0ed
#
_entry.id   8f9924274c11ec7b425a3dea129ee0ed
#
_cell.length_a   1.000
_cell.length_b   1.000
_cell.length_c   1.000
_cell.angle_alpha   90.00
_cell.angle_beta   90.00
_cell.angle_gamma   90.00
#
_symmetry.space_group_name_H-M   'P 1'
#
loop_
_entity.id
_entity.type
_entity.pdbx_description
1 polymer ?
#
loop_
_entity_poly.entity_id
_entity_poly.type
_entity_poly.pdbx_seq_one_letter_code
_entity_poly.pdbx_strand_id
1 'polypeptide(L)'
;MPLSVPITYKAWLINEVDKGLRRSLNNSGWGDPAHFLHRRTIVHQMVPDDDNSLMALKHGDLNAWNILVNEMGLTGVIDWDTAQMVPLAAAVQHPLFIADIPGWRNDNVPLGMTFEDDRNELERIIYTASLSSSLPTAKEIPNLLHTSRERQFFEMSLRNKRINAEFTLVKLVPNRINKTLAVQNLVEFLELNPDLQSNLNVRKLESNLREASD
;
A
#
# COMPACT_ATOMS: atom_id res chain seq x y z
N MET A 1 -17.94 -10.15 -18.60
CA MET A 1 -16.70 -10.25 -17.82
C MET A 1 -16.93 -11.30 -16.74
N PRO A 2 -16.07 -12.29 -16.57
CA PRO A 2 -16.20 -13.18 -15.42
C PRO A 2 -16.05 -12.34 -14.16
N LEU A 3 -16.96 -12.53 -13.21
CA LEU A 3 -16.82 -11.98 -11.86
C LEU A 3 -15.49 -12.53 -11.31
N SER A 4 -14.49 -11.68 -11.17
CA SER A 4 -13.21 -12.06 -10.61
C SER A 4 -13.44 -12.57 -9.17
N VAL A 5 -12.85 -13.71 -8.85
CA VAL A 5 -12.80 -14.22 -7.48
C VAL A 5 -12.36 -13.10 -6.55
N PRO A 6 -13.01 -12.89 -5.38
CA PRO A 6 -12.57 -11.89 -4.42
C PRO A 6 -11.09 -12.08 -4.13
N ILE A 7 -10.30 -11.04 -4.35
CA ILE A 7 -8.87 -11.09 -4.09
C ILE A 7 -8.64 -10.83 -2.60
N THR A 8 -7.86 -11.67 -1.92
CA THR A 8 -7.49 -11.43 -0.53
C THR A 8 -6.59 -10.18 -0.43
N TYR A 9 -6.53 -9.55 0.75
CA TYR A 9 -5.64 -8.39 0.97
C TYR A 9 -4.17 -8.77 0.74
N LYS A 10 -3.75 -9.95 1.17
CA LYS A 10 -2.41 -10.48 0.93
C LYS A 10 -2.10 -10.61 -0.56
N ALA A 11 -2.97 -11.26 -1.32
CA ALA A 11 -2.80 -11.43 -2.76
C ALA A 11 -2.79 -10.09 -3.50
N TRP A 12 -3.64 -9.14 -3.07
CA TRP A 12 -3.65 -7.78 -3.61
C TRP A 12 -2.33 -7.05 -3.34
N LEU A 13 -1.79 -7.11 -2.11
CA LEU A 13 -0.50 -6.50 -1.76
C LEU A 13 0.66 -7.12 -2.55
N ILE A 14 0.71 -8.45 -2.68
CA ILE A 14 1.73 -9.13 -3.50
C ILE A 14 1.69 -8.63 -4.94
N ASN A 15 0.51 -8.52 -5.53
CA ASN A 15 0.35 -7.97 -6.89
C ASN A 15 0.86 -6.51 -6.99
N GLU A 16 0.60 -5.66 -5.99
CA GLU A 16 1.11 -4.29 -5.98
C GLU A 16 2.65 -4.24 -5.82
N VAL A 17 3.22 -5.12 -4.98
CA VAL A 17 4.68 -5.27 -4.84
C VAL A 17 5.29 -5.73 -6.16
N ASP A 18 4.68 -6.69 -6.86
CA ASP A 18 5.15 -7.23 -8.14
C ASP A 18 5.13 -6.18 -9.25
N LYS A 19 4.12 -5.31 -9.28
CA LYS A 19 4.11 -4.13 -10.17
C LYS A 19 5.29 -3.19 -9.86
N GLY A 20 5.63 -3.02 -8.57
CA GLY A 20 6.79 -2.26 -8.13
C GLY A 20 8.11 -2.92 -8.56
N LEU A 21 8.24 -4.22 -8.40
CA LEU A 21 9.40 -5.00 -8.83
C LEU A 21 9.61 -4.91 -10.35
N ARG A 22 8.56 -5.09 -11.14
CA ARG A 22 8.63 -4.88 -12.60
C ARG A 22 9.14 -3.48 -12.96
N ARG A 23 8.64 -2.45 -12.29
CA ARG A 23 9.09 -1.06 -12.53
C ARG A 23 10.57 -0.88 -12.19
N SER A 24 11.04 -1.41 -11.06
CA SER A 24 12.44 -1.29 -10.63
C SER A 24 13.40 -2.06 -11.54
N LEU A 25 12.99 -3.20 -12.07
CA LEU A 25 13.76 -3.97 -13.07
C LEU A 25 13.94 -3.20 -14.38
N ASN A 26 12.94 -2.39 -14.78
CA ASN A 26 12.98 -1.62 -16.01
C ASN A 26 13.51 -0.19 -15.82
N ASN A 27 13.55 0.32 -14.62
CA ASN A 27 13.95 1.69 -14.31
C ASN A 27 14.55 1.80 -12.90
N SER A 28 15.88 1.92 -12.83
CA SER A 28 16.63 2.05 -11.58
C SER A 28 16.21 3.23 -10.68
N GLY A 29 15.55 4.24 -11.25
CA GLY A 29 14.98 5.35 -10.48
C GLY A 29 13.88 4.94 -9.49
N TRP A 30 13.46 3.67 -9.48
CA TRP A 30 12.55 3.09 -8.50
C TRP A 30 13.26 2.33 -7.37
N GLY A 31 14.59 2.36 -7.34
CA GLY A 31 15.41 1.71 -6.32
C GLY A 31 15.83 0.30 -6.68
N ASP A 32 16.44 -0.38 -5.72
CA ASP A 32 16.96 -1.75 -5.89
C ASP A 32 15.81 -2.77 -5.95
N PRO A 33 15.74 -3.61 -7.00
CA PRO A 33 14.77 -4.70 -7.10
C PRO A 33 14.77 -5.64 -5.87
N ALA A 34 15.91 -5.87 -5.23
CA ALA A 34 15.99 -6.69 -4.01
C ALA A 34 15.12 -6.16 -2.87
N HIS A 35 14.93 -4.86 -2.78
CA HIS A 35 14.03 -4.24 -1.80
C HIS A 35 12.56 -4.61 -2.02
N PHE A 36 12.14 -4.85 -3.26
CA PHE A 36 10.77 -5.32 -3.54
C PHE A 36 10.61 -6.80 -3.19
N LEU A 37 11.64 -7.63 -3.35
CA LEU A 37 11.61 -9.01 -2.84
C LEU A 37 11.53 -9.05 -1.31
N HIS A 38 12.22 -8.14 -0.63
CA HIS A 38 12.09 -8.00 0.83
C HIS A 38 10.66 -7.56 1.23
N ARG A 39 10.03 -6.66 0.46
CA ARG A 39 8.61 -6.30 0.69
C ARG A 39 7.67 -7.51 0.53
N ARG A 40 7.89 -8.38 -0.44
CA ARG A 40 7.13 -9.65 -0.53
C ARG A 40 7.28 -10.48 0.75
N THR A 41 8.50 -10.61 1.29
CA THR A 41 8.73 -11.29 2.56
C THR A 41 7.92 -10.66 3.69
N ILE A 42 7.91 -9.33 3.80
CA ILE A 42 7.12 -8.61 4.80
C ILE A 42 5.62 -8.94 4.66
N VAL A 43 5.08 -8.92 3.44
CA VAL A 43 3.66 -9.26 3.20
C VAL A 43 3.38 -10.71 3.60
N HIS A 44 4.23 -11.66 3.24
CA HIS A 44 4.04 -13.07 3.60
C HIS A 44 4.05 -13.30 5.12
N GLN A 45 4.86 -12.53 5.86
CA GLN A 45 5.01 -12.67 7.31
C GLN A 45 3.92 -11.95 8.11
N MET A 46 3.44 -10.80 7.62
CA MET A 46 2.56 -9.92 8.42
C MET A 46 1.09 -10.01 8.04
N VAL A 47 0.76 -10.54 6.85
CA VAL A 47 -0.63 -10.64 6.40
C VAL A 47 -1.09 -12.11 6.42
N PRO A 48 -2.14 -12.45 7.18
CA PRO A 48 -2.70 -13.80 7.21
C PRO A 48 -3.14 -14.30 5.83
N ASP A 49 -3.14 -15.63 5.66
CA ASP A 49 -3.58 -16.28 4.41
C ASP A 49 -5.10 -16.41 4.28
N ASP A 50 -5.80 -16.44 5.40
CA ASP A 50 -7.24 -16.67 5.54
C ASP A 50 -8.08 -15.39 5.53
N ASP A 51 -7.49 -14.31 5.04
CA ASP A 51 -8.13 -13.02 4.94
C ASP A 51 -9.29 -13.05 3.91
N ASN A 52 -10.51 -13.31 4.40
CA ASN A 52 -11.74 -13.16 3.63
C ASN A 52 -12.05 -11.68 3.41
N SER A 53 -11.21 -11.00 2.68
CA SER A 53 -11.31 -9.57 2.48
C SER A 53 -12.59 -9.23 1.75
N LEU A 54 -13.47 -8.52 2.44
CA LEU A 54 -14.55 -7.80 1.80
C LEU A 54 -13.96 -6.77 0.84
N MET A 55 -14.61 -6.61 -0.28
CA MET A 55 -14.21 -5.62 -1.28
C MET A 55 -14.95 -4.31 -1.04
N ALA A 56 -14.23 -3.20 -1.19
CA ALA A 56 -14.76 -1.85 -1.08
C ALA A 56 -14.27 -0.98 -2.24
N LEU A 57 -15.06 0.01 -2.59
CA LEU A 57 -14.66 1.02 -3.57
C LEU A 57 -13.69 2.01 -2.90
N LYS A 58 -12.48 2.11 -3.44
CA LYS A 58 -11.48 3.11 -3.05
C LYS A 58 -11.40 4.18 -4.13
N HIS A 59 -11.45 5.45 -3.74
CA HIS A 59 -11.29 6.58 -4.66
C HIS A 59 -9.93 6.57 -5.38
N GLY A 60 -8.88 6.10 -4.68
CA GLY A 60 -7.53 6.02 -5.22
C GLY A 60 -6.71 7.30 -5.12
N ASP A 61 -7.33 8.47 -5.26
CA ASP A 61 -6.71 9.80 -5.13
C ASP A 61 -7.60 10.77 -4.33
N LEU A 62 -7.98 10.40 -3.11
CA LEU A 62 -8.79 11.26 -2.24
C LEU A 62 -7.90 12.34 -1.60
N ASN A 63 -7.75 13.44 -2.29
CA ASN A 63 -7.06 14.65 -1.84
C ASN A 63 -8.07 15.82 -1.66
N ALA A 64 -7.62 16.93 -1.08
CA ALA A 64 -8.50 18.06 -0.77
C ALA A 64 -9.12 18.73 -2.02
N TRP A 65 -8.45 18.64 -3.18
CA TRP A 65 -8.94 19.24 -4.44
C TRP A 65 -10.10 18.46 -5.05
N ASN A 66 -10.23 17.19 -4.66
CA ASN A 66 -11.29 16.29 -5.13
C ASN A 66 -12.52 16.30 -4.21
N ILE A 67 -12.56 17.22 -3.23
CA ILE A 67 -13.65 17.36 -2.28
C ILE A 67 -14.32 18.73 -2.50
N LEU A 68 -15.60 18.71 -2.82
CA LEU A 68 -16.41 19.90 -2.98
C LEU A 68 -17.13 20.23 -1.68
N VAL A 69 -16.99 21.45 -1.22
CA VAL A 69 -17.63 21.95 -0.01
C VAL A 69 -18.33 23.29 -0.27
N ASN A 70 -19.37 23.59 0.49
CA ASN A 70 -20.01 24.90 0.55
C ASN A 70 -20.26 25.28 2.02
N GLU A 71 -20.98 26.34 2.26
CA GLU A 71 -21.35 26.85 3.61
C GLU A 71 -22.09 25.80 4.47
N MET A 72 -22.73 24.81 3.84
CA MET A 72 -23.49 23.74 4.50
C MET A 72 -22.65 22.45 4.70
N GLY A 73 -21.43 22.41 4.22
CA GLY A 73 -20.53 21.27 4.36
C GLY A 73 -20.18 20.57 3.04
N LEU A 74 -19.94 19.26 3.11
CA LEU A 74 -19.56 18.43 1.96
C LEU A 74 -20.70 18.33 0.95
N THR A 75 -20.45 18.70 -0.30
CA THR A 75 -21.41 18.64 -1.40
C THR A 75 -21.10 17.56 -2.44
N GLY A 76 -19.86 17.11 -2.52
CA GLY A 76 -19.49 16.03 -3.45
C GLY A 76 -18.03 15.64 -3.39
N VAL A 77 -17.75 14.52 -4.02
CA VAL A 77 -16.39 14.03 -4.29
C VAL A 77 -16.30 13.80 -5.80
N ILE A 78 -15.26 14.34 -6.42
CA ILE A 78 -15.03 14.31 -7.87
C ILE A 78 -13.74 13.57 -8.22
N ASP A 79 -13.47 13.39 -9.52
CA ASP A 79 -12.28 12.75 -10.06
C ASP A 79 -12.14 11.27 -9.64
N TRP A 80 -13.13 10.48 -9.99
CA TRP A 80 -13.19 9.04 -9.74
C TRP A 80 -12.43 8.19 -10.75
N ASP A 81 -11.62 8.79 -11.63
CA ASP A 81 -10.90 8.08 -12.71
C ASP A 81 -9.94 7.02 -12.19
N THR A 82 -9.44 7.19 -10.97
CA THR A 82 -8.56 6.23 -10.29
C THR A 82 -9.29 5.27 -9.35
N ALA A 83 -10.62 5.33 -9.33
CA ALA A 83 -11.42 4.50 -8.43
C ALA A 83 -11.33 3.01 -8.81
N GLN A 84 -11.20 2.18 -7.80
CA GLN A 84 -11.08 0.74 -7.99
C GLN A 84 -11.67 -0.05 -6.82
N MET A 85 -12.13 -1.26 -7.12
CA MET A 85 -12.49 -2.22 -6.08
C MET A 85 -11.22 -2.81 -5.48
N VAL A 86 -11.08 -2.69 -4.17
CA VAL A 86 -9.92 -3.20 -3.42
C VAL A 86 -10.40 -3.91 -2.16
N PRO A 87 -9.56 -4.76 -1.53
CA PRO A 87 -9.86 -5.29 -0.21
C PRO A 87 -10.15 -4.19 0.81
N LEU A 88 -11.08 -4.43 1.74
CA LEU A 88 -11.52 -3.42 2.71
C LEU A 88 -10.35 -2.77 3.47
N ALA A 89 -9.35 -3.56 3.86
CA ALA A 89 -8.16 -3.05 4.54
C ALA A 89 -7.35 -2.06 3.68
N ALA A 90 -7.36 -2.21 2.35
CA ALA A 90 -6.73 -1.26 1.43
C ALA A 90 -7.60 -0.01 1.20
N ALA A 91 -8.92 -0.11 1.35
CA ALA A 91 -9.83 1.03 1.20
C ALA A 91 -9.84 1.92 2.44
N VAL A 92 -9.83 1.32 3.63
CA VAL A 92 -9.96 2.02 4.92
C VAL A 92 -8.61 2.63 5.32
N GLN A 93 -8.43 3.89 4.95
CA GLN A 93 -7.22 4.69 5.22
C GLN A 93 -7.62 6.14 5.48
N HIS A 94 -6.75 6.89 6.15
CA HIS A 94 -6.95 8.34 6.25
C HIS A 94 -6.83 9.00 4.88
N PRO A 95 -7.67 10.00 4.59
CA PRO A 95 -7.48 10.83 3.40
C PRO A 95 -6.07 11.43 3.33
N LEU A 96 -5.50 11.51 2.13
CA LEU A 96 -4.08 11.91 1.96
C LEU A 96 -3.76 13.30 2.53
N PHE A 97 -4.72 14.20 2.61
CA PHE A 97 -4.52 15.56 3.12
C PHE A 97 -4.41 15.66 4.64
N ILE A 98 -4.83 14.61 5.39
CA ILE A 98 -4.64 14.50 6.85
C ILE A 98 -3.76 13.31 7.24
N ALA A 99 -3.34 12.48 6.29
CA ALA A 99 -2.58 11.27 6.55
C ALA A 99 -1.18 11.58 7.11
N ASP A 100 -0.77 10.83 8.14
CA ASP A 100 0.59 10.89 8.70
C ASP A 100 1.46 9.80 8.06
N ILE A 101 1.98 10.10 6.85
CA ILE A 101 2.82 9.17 6.10
C ILE A 101 4.24 9.75 6.04
N PRO A 102 5.28 9.03 6.54
CA PRO A 102 6.66 9.46 6.40
C PRO A 102 7.04 9.76 4.94
N GLY A 103 7.69 10.89 4.71
CA GLY A 103 8.05 11.33 3.35
C GLY A 103 6.90 11.95 2.53
N TRP A 104 5.65 11.81 2.95
CA TRP A 104 4.53 12.53 2.36
C TRP A 104 4.51 13.98 2.88
N ARG A 105 4.42 14.93 1.97
CA ARG A 105 4.16 16.34 2.32
C ARG A 105 2.97 16.81 1.50
N ASN A 106 2.03 17.41 2.17
CA ASN A 106 1.08 18.27 1.52
C ASN A 106 1.75 19.66 1.37
N ASP A 107 2.16 20.02 0.17
CA ASP A 107 2.92 21.26 -0.12
C ASP A 107 2.13 22.54 0.24
N ASN A 108 0.81 22.41 0.45
CA ASN A 108 -0.07 23.51 0.84
C ASN A 108 -0.23 23.67 2.36
N VAL A 109 0.45 22.84 3.16
CA VAL A 109 0.35 22.88 4.62
C VAL A 109 1.60 23.55 5.20
N PRO A 110 1.45 24.55 6.10
CA PRO A 110 2.58 25.18 6.79
C PRO A 110 3.47 24.16 7.48
N LEU A 111 4.78 24.41 7.50
CA LEU A 111 5.74 23.58 8.21
C LEU A 111 5.39 23.52 9.69
N GLY A 112 5.34 22.31 10.24
CA GLY A 112 5.03 22.07 11.66
C GLY A 112 3.55 21.93 11.97
N MET A 113 2.65 22.11 11.02
CA MET A 113 1.23 21.82 11.20
C MET A 113 1.02 20.30 11.22
N THR A 114 0.28 19.81 12.20
CA THR A 114 -0.13 18.39 12.30
C THR A 114 -1.65 18.31 12.16
N PHE A 115 -2.12 17.18 11.66
CA PHE A 115 -3.54 16.86 11.52
C PHE A 115 -3.95 15.77 12.51
N GLU A 116 -3.30 15.71 13.66
CA GLU A 116 -3.59 14.68 14.67
C GLU A 116 -5.02 14.80 15.19
N ASP A 117 -5.45 16.02 15.51
CA ASP A 117 -6.81 16.28 15.99
C ASP A 117 -7.85 15.94 14.92
N ASP A 118 -7.58 16.27 13.65
CA ASP A 118 -8.48 15.94 12.54
C ASP A 118 -8.59 14.42 12.33
N ARG A 119 -7.48 13.68 12.45
CA ARG A 119 -7.50 12.22 12.39
C ARG A 119 -8.28 11.62 13.55
N ASN A 120 -8.02 12.09 14.78
CA ASN A 120 -8.70 11.61 15.97
C ASN A 120 -10.21 11.88 15.90
N GLU A 121 -10.61 13.04 15.39
CA GLU A 121 -12.03 13.38 15.20
C GLU A 121 -12.67 12.50 14.13
N LEU A 122 -12.01 12.26 13.00
CA LEU A 122 -12.49 11.33 11.98
C LEU A 122 -12.66 9.91 12.54
N GLU A 123 -11.67 9.41 13.28
CA GLU A 123 -11.77 8.11 13.93
C GLU A 123 -12.93 8.02 14.90
N ARG A 124 -13.17 9.08 15.70
CA ARG A 124 -14.30 9.18 16.63
C ARG A 124 -15.65 9.16 15.92
N ILE A 125 -15.77 9.88 14.80
CA ILE A 125 -16.99 9.91 13.98
C ILE A 125 -17.25 8.53 13.38
N ILE A 126 -16.26 7.90 12.79
CA ILE A 126 -16.37 6.56 12.19
C ILE A 126 -16.72 5.51 13.25
N TYR A 127 -16.09 5.56 14.43
CA TYR A 127 -16.42 4.67 15.54
C TYR A 127 -17.90 4.82 15.95
N THR A 128 -18.36 6.05 16.15
CA THR A 128 -19.74 6.34 16.54
C THR A 128 -20.75 5.86 15.49
N ALA A 129 -20.46 6.09 14.21
CA ALA A 129 -21.27 5.60 13.11
C ALA A 129 -21.32 4.07 13.04
N SER A 130 -20.20 3.39 13.36
CA SER A 130 -20.13 1.94 13.35
C SER A 130 -21.02 1.28 14.41
N LEU A 131 -21.22 1.94 15.55
CA LEU A 131 -22.07 1.43 16.65
C LEU A 131 -23.55 1.36 16.25
N SER A 132 -24.00 2.27 15.41
CA SER A 132 -25.40 2.33 14.94
C SER A 132 -25.63 1.55 13.63
N SER A 133 -24.59 1.02 13.03
CA SER A 133 -24.68 0.29 11.77
C SER A 133 -25.16 -1.16 12.00
N SER A 134 -26.09 -1.61 11.16
CA SER A 134 -26.53 -3.00 11.09
C SER A 134 -25.58 -3.90 10.28
N LEU A 135 -24.59 -3.32 9.58
CA LEU A 135 -23.64 -4.05 8.77
C LEU A 135 -22.56 -4.68 9.66
N PRO A 136 -22.35 -6.01 9.63
CA PRO A 136 -21.34 -6.69 10.45
C PRO A 136 -19.94 -6.08 10.25
N THR A 137 -19.60 -5.72 9.02
CA THR A 137 -18.32 -5.15 8.61
C THR A 137 -18.05 -3.74 9.13
N ALA A 138 -19.12 -2.99 9.47
CA ALA A 138 -18.95 -1.65 10.02
C ALA A 138 -18.15 -1.64 11.32
N LYS A 139 -18.17 -2.74 12.08
CA LYS A 139 -17.42 -2.89 13.34
C LYS A 139 -15.91 -3.05 13.14
N GLU A 140 -15.48 -3.47 11.95
CA GLU A 140 -14.05 -3.63 11.62
C GLU A 140 -13.42 -2.31 11.19
N ILE A 141 -14.19 -1.41 10.59
CA ILE A 141 -13.71 -0.15 10.00
C ILE A 141 -12.96 0.73 11.00
N PRO A 142 -13.41 0.97 12.24
CA PRO A 142 -12.67 1.79 13.19
C PRO A 142 -11.27 1.26 13.49
N ASN A 143 -11.14 -0.05 13.71
CA ASN A 143 -9.84 -0.67 13.97
C ASN A 143 -8.93 -0.62 12.73
N LEU A 144 -9.48 -0.86 11.55
CA LEU A 144 -8.75 -0.72 10.29
C LEU A 144 -8.28 0.72 10.07
N LEU A 145 -9.08 1.72 10.41
CA LEU A 145 -8.70 3.12 10.26
C LEU A 145 -7.59 3.49 11.28
N HIS A 146 -7.78 3.18 12.53
CA HIS A 146 -6.81 3.44 13.61
C HIS A 146 -5.43 2.82 13.32
N THR A 147 -5.39 1.60 12.76
CA THR A 147 -4.15 0.91 12.39
C THR A 147 -3.68 1.19 10.96
N SER A 148 -4.29 2.15 10.24
CA SER A 148 -4.03 2.35 8.80
C SER A 148 -2.67 2.93 8.47
N ARG A 149 -2.02 3.66 9.38
CA ARG A 149 -0.79 4.42 9.13
C ARG A 149 0.32 3.57 8.49
N GLU A 150 0.66 2.44 9.10
CA GLU A 150 1.74 1.56 8.59
C GLU A 150 1.36 0.90 7.26
N ARG A 151 0.09 0.48 7.09
CA ARG A 151 -0.41 -0.06 5.83
C ARG A 151 -0.37 0.99 4.73
N GLN A 152 -0.83 2.20 5.01
CA GLN A 152 -0.84 3.31 4.06
C GLN A 152 0.58 3.72 3.67
N PHE A 153 1.52 3.75 4.62
CA PHE A 153 2.93 4.00 4.34
C PHE A 153 3.51 2.93 3.41
N PHE A 154 3.25 1.63 3.70
CA PHE A 154 3.66 0.53 2.84
C PHE A 154 3.09 0.67 1.42
N GLU A 155 1.77 0.82 1.29
CA GLU A 155 1.09 0.92 0.00
C GLU A 155 1.56 2.13 -0.83
N MET A 156 1.68 3.30 -0.20
CA MET A 156 2.18 4.51 -0.85
C MET A 156 3.63 4.37 -1.29
N SER A 157 4.46 3.63 -0.55
CA SER A 157 5.84 3.34 -0.95
C SER A 157 5.96 2.56 -2.26
N LEU A 158 4.92 1.84 -2.65
CA LEU A 158 4.88 1.11 -3.91
C LEU A 158 4.53 1.99 -5.11
N ARG A 159 3.96 3.17 -4.89
CA ARG A 159 3.39 4.04 -5.94
C ARG A 159 4.06 5.40 -6.05
N ASN A 160 4.76 5.85 -5.01
CA ASN A 160 5.40 7.15 -4.94
C ASN A 160 6.91 7.01 -4.67
N LYS A 161 7.75 7.52 -5.58
CA LYS A 161 9.22 7.39 -5.51
C LYS A 161 9.83 7.96 -4.22
N ARG A 162 9.32 9.09 -3.74
CA ARG A 162 9.82 9.75 -2.53
C ARG A 162 9.49 8.92 -1.30
N ILE A 163 8.24 8.45 -1.20
CA ILE A 163 7.81 7.58 -0.10
C ILE A 163 8.52 6.22 -0.18
N ASN A 164 8.80 5.72 -1.39
CA ASN A 164 9.60 4.50 -1.57
C ASN A 164 11.02 4.66 -1.00
N ALA A 165 11.68 5.78 -1.25
CA ALA A 165 13.00 6.06 -0.68
C ALA A 165 12.93 6.13 0.85
N GLU A 166 11.95 6.83 1.40
CA GLU A 166 11.75 6.95 2.85
C GLU A 166 11.45 5.59 3.50
N PHE A 167 10.55 4.81 2.91
CA PHE A 167 10.25 3.45 3.39
C PHE A 167 11.48 2.56 3.38
N THR A 168 12.29 2.66 2.34
CA THR A 168 13.55 1.89 2.23
C THR A 168 14.49 2.24 3.38
N LEU A 169 14.71 3.52 3.64
CA LEU A 169 15.59 3.98 4.72
C LEU A 169 15.09 3.56 6.11
N VAL A 170 13.80 3.70 6.36
CA VAL A 170 13.22 3.50 7.70
C VAL A 170 12.95 2.02 7.98
N LYS A 171 12.49 1.26 7.00
CA LYS A 171 11.99 -0.12 7.20
C LYS A 171 12.88 -1.21 6.62
N LEU A 172 13.55 -0.98 5.50
CA LEU A 172 14.29 -2.05 4.83
C LEU A 172 15.78 -2.03 5.17
N VAL A 173 16.43 -0.88 5.17
CA VAL A 173 17.88 -0.77 5.48
C VAL A 173 18.23 -1.29 6.87
N PRO A 174 17.46 -0.99 7.94
CA PRO A 174 17.75 -1.53 9.27
C PRO A 174 17.56 -3.05 9.37
N ASN A 175 16.76 -3.63 8.48
CA ASN A 175 16.44 -5.05 8.45
C ASN A 175 17.15 -5.71 7.27
N ARG A 176 18.19 -6.47 7.54
CA ARG A 176 18.91 -7.18 6.47
C ARG A 176 17.99 -8.08 5.66
N ILE A 177 18.15 -8.04 4.34
CA ILE A 177 17.39 -8.90 3.43
C ILE A 177 17.77 -10.36 3.73
N ASN A 178 16.76 -11.17 4.04
CA ASN A 178 16.93 -12.62 4.08
C ASN A 178 17.03 -13.13 2.64
N LYS A 179 18.25 -13.49 2.21
CA LYS A 179 18.53 -13.87 0.83
C LYS A 179 17.81 -15.14 0.40
N THR A 180 17.72 -16.13 1.27
CA THR A 180 17.00 -17.38 0.98
C THR A 180 15.53 -17.07 0.64
N LEU A 181 14.87 -16.26 1.47
CA LEU A 181 13.49 -15.82 1.21
C LEU A 181 13.39 -14.93 -0.03
N ALA A 182 14.38 -14.08 -0.28
CA ALA A 182 14.41 -13.26 -1.48
C ALA A 182 14.52 -14.10 -2.77
N VAL A 183 15.33 -15.15 -2.76
CA VAL A 183 15.43 -16.10 -3.89
C VAL A 183 14.09 -16.83 -4.08
N GLN A 184 13.46 -17.33 -3.02
CA GLN A 184 12.14 -17.96 -3.10
C GLN A 184 11.10 -17.01 -3.69
N ASN A 185 11.04 -15.78 -3.19
CA ASN A 185 10.16 -14.74 -3.71
C ASN A 185 10.42 -14.38 -5.17
N LEU A 186 11.69 -14.45 -5.62
CA LEU A 186 12.03 -14.24 -7.04
C LEU A 186 11.51 -15.38 -7.91
N VAL A 187 11.62 -16.63 -7.45
CA VAL A 187 11.07 -17.79 -8.17
C VAL A 187 9.56 -17.65 -8.34
N GLU A 188 8.82 -17.42 -7.24
CA GLU A 188 7.38 -17.22 -7.29
C GLU A 188 6.97 -16.05 -8.21
N PHE A 189 7.72 -14.95 -8.16
CA PHE A 189 7.49 -13.81 -9.05
C PHE A 189 7.65 -14.20 -10.52
N LEU A 190 8.67 -14.98 -10.86
CA LEU A 190 8.94 -15.41 -12.24
C LEU A 190 7.95 -16.45 -12.75
N GLU A 191 7.40 -17.29 -11.88
CA GLU A 191 6.30 -18.19 -12.24
C GLU A 191 5.05 -17.41 -12.68
N LEU A 192 4.74 -16.30 -11.98
CA LEU A 192 3.63 -15.40 -12.33
C LEU A 192 3.96 -14.45 -13.50
N ASN A 193 5.24 -14.29 -13.84
CA ASN A 193 5.74 -13.35 -14.84
C ASN A 193 6.75 -14.02 -15.80
N PRO A 194 6.34 -15.05 -16.58
CA PRO A 194 7.25 -15.84 -17.40
C PRO A 194 7.97 -15.05 -18.49
N ASP A 195 7.41 -13.92 -18.93
CA ASP A 195 8.00 -12.99 -19.88
C ASP A 195 9.30 -12.35 -19.37
N LEU A 196 9.52 -12.33 -18.05
CA LEU A 196 10.72 -11.75 -17.43
C LEU A 196 11.86 -12.77 -17.20
N GLN A 197 11.66 -14.06 -17.40
CA GLN A 197 12.68 -15.10 -17.16
C GLN A 197 13.97 -14.88 -17.98
N SER A 198 13.86 -14.31 -19.18
CA SER A 198 15.01 -13.98 -20.03
C SER A 198 15.59 -12.59 -19.81
N ASN A 199 15.00 -11.78 -18.91
CA ASN A 199 15.42 -10.42 -18.67
C ASN A 199 16.79 -10.33 -18.03
N LEU A 200 17.70 -9.53 -18.59
CA LEU A 200 19.09 -9.38 -18.10
C LEU A 200 19.16 -8.86 -16.67
N ASN A 201 18.26 -7.93 -16.29
CA ASN A 201 18.25 -7.38 -14.93
C ASN A 201 17.78 -8.42 -13.89
N VAL A 202 16.90 -9.34 -14.28
CA VAL A 202 16.51 -10.48 -13.45
C VAL A 202 17.68 -11.41 -13.21
N ARG A 203 18.41 -11.80 -14.26
CA ARG A 203 19.61 -12.65 -14.13
C ARG A 203 20.68 -12.01 -13.25
N LYS A 204 20.91 -10.70 -13.39
CA LYS A 204 21.82 -9.95 -12.54
C LYS A 204 21.36 -9.92 -11.09
N LEU A 205 20.06 -9.71 -10.84
CA LEU A 205 19.49 -9.76 -9.48
C LEU A 205 19.67 -11.14 -8.86
N GLU A 206 19.40 -12.21 -9.60
CA GLU A 206 19.56 -13.59 -9.13
C GLU A 206 21.02 -13.90 -8.77
N SER A 207 21.99 -13.51 -9.62
CA SER A 207 23.42 -13.66 -9.35
C SER A 207 23.81 -12.94 -8.05
N ASN A 208 23.43 -11.68 -7.91
CA ASN A 208 23.72 -10.87 -6.70
C ASN A 208 23.15 -11.48 -5.42
N LEU A 209 21.96 -12.10 -5.49
CA LEU A 209 21.36 -12.76 -4.34
C LEU A 209 22.09 -14.06 -3.95
N ARG A 210 22.67 -14.78 -4.92
CA ARG A 210 23.39 -16.04 -4.69
C ARG A 210 24.83 -15.82 -4.23
N GLU A 211 25.59 -14.92 -4.86
CA GLU A 211 27.01 -14.65 -4.59
C GLU A 211 27.32 -14.14 -3.17
N ALA A 212 26.37 -13.56 -2.51
CA ALA A 212 26.57 -13.06 -1.16
C ALA A 212 26.10 -14.05 -0.08
N SER A 213 25.94 -15.35 -0.42
CA SER A 213 25.58 -16.45 0.50
C SER A 213 26.80 -17.23 1.01
N ASP A 214 28.00 -16.89 0.49
CA ASP A 214 29.30 -17.40 0.93
C ASP A 214 29.99 -16.41 1.90
#